data_43ed1d16c7f16b90e323a0b90d2414d5
#
_entry.id   43ed1d16c7f16b90e323a0b90d2414d5
#
_cell.length_a   1.000
_cell.length_b   1.000
_cell.length_c   1.000
_cell.angle_alpha   90.00
_cell.angle_beta   90.00
_cell.angle_gamma   90.00
#
_symmetry.space_group_name_H-M   'P 1'
#
loop_
_entity.id
_entity.type
_entity.pdbx_description
1 polymer ?
#
loop_
_entity_poly.entity_id
_entity_poly.type
_entity_poly.pdbx_seq_one_letter_code
_entity_poly.pdbx_strand_id
1 'polypeptide(L)'
;KILSLNPKSILSLQYHNHRSEFWRIIKGTGFVIRDGETIAVKEGDEFFIPQGMDHRLKAENDHLEVLEISFGEFDENDIIRLEDSYGRK
;
A
#
# COMPACT_ATOMS: atom_id res chain seq x y z
N LYS A 1 -9.53 7.21 2.92
CA LYS A 1 -9.35 6.00 3.74
C LYS A 1 -8.00 6.03 4.41
N ILE A 2 -7.94 5.59 5.65
CA ILE A 2 -6.69 5.45 6.38
C ILE A 2 -6.40 3.97 6.57
N LEU A 3 -5.22 3.55 6.13
CA LEU A 3 -4.71 2.22 6.35
C LEU A 3 -3.84 2.25 7.60
N SER A 4 -4.11 1.34 8.54
CA SER A 4 -3.34 1.23 9.78
C SER A 4 -2.69 -0.15 9.82
N LEU A 5 -1.37 -0.17 9.95
CA LEU A 5 -0.60 -1.40 10.06
C LEU A 5 0.07 -1.48 11.42
N ASN A 6 -0.13 -2.58 12.12
CA ASN A 6 0.59 -2.85 13.35
C ASN A 6 2.08 -3.11 13.05
N PRO A 7 2.98 -2.92 14.03
CA PRO A 7 4.38 -3.26 13.84
C PRO A 7 4.55 -4.68 13.27
N LYS A 8 5.50 -4.85 12.36
CA LYS A 8 5.84 -6.11 11.70
C LYS A 8 4.78 -6.64 10.74
N SER A 9 3.71 -5.89 10.46
CA SER A 9 2.69 -6.28 9.49
C SER A 9 3.12 -5.97 8.07
N ILE A 10 2.66 -6.80 7.14
CA ILE A 10 2.88 -6.60 5.71
C ILE A 10 1.57 -6.88 4.97
N LEU A 11 1.18 -5.97 4.08
CA LEU A 11 0.01 -6.16 3.24
C LEU A 11 0.35 -7.03 2.03
N SER A 12 -0.67 -7.56 1.35
CA SER A 12 -0.44 -8.35 0.14
C SER A 12 0.21 -7.51 -0.95
N LEU A 13 1.03 -8.14 -1.77
CA LEU A 13 1.50 -7.53 -3.02
C LEU A 13 0.36 -7.64 -4.03
N GLN A 14 -0.12 -6.51 -4.52
CA GLN A 14 -1.36 -6.44 -5.27
C GLN A 14 -1.34 -5.31 -6.31
N TYR A 15 -2.25 -5.38 -7.27
CA TYR A 15 -2.51 -4.26 -8.17
C TYR A 15 -4.01 -4.16 -8.48
N HIS A 16 -4.40 -3.03 -9.07
CA HIS A 16 -5.77 -2.74 -9.45
C HIS A 16 -5.81 -2.33 -10.91
N ASN A 17 -6.84 -2.79 -11.64
CA ASN A 17 -6.95 -2.54 -13.07
C ASN A 17 -7.66 -1.23 -13.41
N HIS A 18 -8.53 -0.74 -12.52
CA HIS A 18 -9.45 0.35 -12.84
C HIS A 18 -9.30 1.56 -11.92
N ARG A 19 -8.29 1.58 -11.05
CA ARG A 19 -8.04 2.74 -10.21
C ARG A 19 -6.55 2.96 -9.99
N SER A 20 -6.20 4.22 -9.76
CA SER A 20 -4.91 4.62 -9.24
C SER A 20 -5.08 5.07 -7.79
N GLU A 21 -3.99 5.25 -7.07
CA GLU A 21 -4.03 5.63 -5.66
C GLU A 21 -2.97 6.67 -5.36
N PHE A 22 -3.31 7.58 -4.45
CA PHE A 22 -2.36 8.50 -3.84
C PHE A 22 -2.20 8.10 -2.38
N TRP A 23 -0.97 7.99 -1.91
CA TRP A 23 -0.63 7.64 -0.54
C TRP A 23 0.18 8.75 0.12
N ARG A 24 -0.20 9.09 1.35
CA ARG A 24 0.61 9.95 2.21
C ARG A 24 0.84 9.25 3.54
N ILE A 25 2.11 9.17 3.96
CA ILE A 25 2.46 8.60 5.26
C ILE A 25 2.12 9.63 6.33
N ILE A 26 1.15 9.32 7.19
CA ILE A 26 0.69 10.26 8.21
C ILE A 26 1.23 9.95 9.59
N LYS A 27 1.74 8.74 9.83
CA LYS A 27 2.34 8.38 11.11
C LYS A 27 3.25 7.16 10.96
N GLY A 28 4.38 7.19 11.64
CA GLY A 28 5.29 6.04 11.75
C GLY A 28 6.27 5.93 10.62
N THR A 29 6.96 4.79 10.58
CA THR A 29 7.97 4.45 9.58
C THR A 29 7.72 3.05 9.06
N GLY A 30 8.26 2.76 7.88
CA GLY A 30 8.11 1.46 7.25
C GLY A 30 8.63 1.48 5.83
N PHE A 31 7.99 0.70 4.96
CA PHE A 31 8.40 0.61 3.56
C PHE A 31 7.18 0.62 2.64
N VAL A 32 7.35 1.30 1.52
CA VAL A 32 6.48 1.17 0.34
C VAL A 32 7.25 0.32 -0.66
N ILE A 33 6.59 -0.71 -1.17
CA ILE A 33 7.15 -1.56 -2.22
C ILE A 33 6.23 -1.39 -3.42
N ARG A 34 6.78 -0.88 -4.52
CA ARG A 34 6.02 -0.68 -5.75
C ARG A 34 6.91 -0.92 -6.96
N ASP A 35 6.35 -1.58 -7.96
CA ASP A 35 7.06 -1.88 -9.21
C ASP A 35 8.45 -2.48 -8.94
N GLY A 36 8.53 -3.40 -7.97
CA GLY A 36 9.77 -4.09 -7.61
C GLY A 36 10.74 -3.27 -6.76
N GLU A 37 10.43 -2.02 -6.46
CA GLU A 37 11.30 -1.13 -5.70
C GLU A 37 10.84 -1.02 -4.24
N THR A 38 11.78 -1.17 -3.31
CA THR A 38 11.52 -1.03 -1.87
C THR A 38 12.04 0.32 -1.40
N ILE A 39 11.14 1.14 -0.87
CA ILE A 39 11.43 2.50 -0.47
C ILE A 39 11.13 2.68 1.02
N ALA A 40 12.14 3.05 1.80
CA ALA A 40 11.94 3.39 3.21
C ALA A 40 11.15 4.69 3.31
N VAL A 41 10.14 4.73 4.18
CA VAL A 41 9.25 5.87 4.29
C VAL A 41 9.11 6.36 5.72
N LYS A 42 8.74 7.64 5.83
CA LYS A 42 8.49 8.31 7.11
C LYS A 42 7.33 9.28 6.95
N GLU A 43 6.88 9.84 8.05
CA GLU A 43 5.80 10.83 8.08
C GLU A 43 6.04 11.95 7.06
N GLY A 44 5.02 12.24 6.26
CA GLY A 44 5.04 13.28 5.23
C GLY A 44 5.40 12.79 3.84
N ASP A 45 5.95 11.59 3.70
CA ASP A 45 6.27 11.04 2.38
C ASP A 45 4.99 10.75 1.59
N GLU A 46 5.06 10.98 0.27
CA GLU A 46 3.91 10.82 -0.63
C GLU A 46 4.29 10.00 -1.84
N PHE A 47 3.31 9.19 -2.32
CA PHE A 47 3.50 8.31 -3.47
C PHE A 47 2.24 8.26 -4.32
N PHE A 48 2.42 8.21 -5.64
CA PHE A 48 1.34 7.92 -6.56
C PHE A 48 1.51 6.50 -7.10
N ILE A 49 0.43 5.73 -7.08
CA ILE A 49 0.40 4.34 -7.57
C ILE A 49 -0.52 4.31 -8.80
N PRO A 50 0.03 4.26 -10.01
CA PRO A 50 -0.78 4.18 -11.23
C PRO A 50 -1.58 2.88 -11.32
N GLN A 51 -2.61 2.88 -12.16
CA GLN A 51 -3.34 1.66 -12.49
C GLN A 51 -2.36 0.59 -12.99
N GLY A 52 -2.56 -0.64 -12.53
CA GLY A 52 -1.76 -1.79 -12.96
C GLY A 52 -0.40 -1.93 -12.28
N MET A 53 0.02 -0.95 -11.51
CA MET A 53 1.30 -1.04 -10.79
C MET A 53 1.14 -1.85 -9.53
N ASP A 54 1.97 -2.88 -9.36
CA ASP A 54 1.97 -3.68 -8.14
C ASP A 54 2.53 -2.87 -6.98
N HIS A 55 1.98 -3.10 -5.79
CA HIS A 55 2.33 -2.34 -4.61
C HIS A 55 1.99 -3.09 -3.33
N ARG A 56 2.69 -2.75 -2.26
CA ARG A 56 2.38 -3.19 -0.90
C ARG A 56 2.98 -2.22 0.10
N LEU A 57 2.43 -2.26 1.31
CA LEU A 57 2.97 -1.55 2.48
C LEU A 57 3.52 -2.56 3.47
N LYS A 58 4.58 -2.17 4.15
CA LYS A 58 5.18 -2.97 5.21
C LYS A 58 5.53 -2.07 6.38
N ALA A 59 5.02 -2.42 7.57
CA ALA A 59 5.42 -1.79 8.82
C ALA A 59 6.60 -2.57 9.41
N GLU A 60 7.55 -1.87 9.98
CA GLU A 60 8.69 -2.47 10.69
C GLU A 60 8.46 -2.40 12.20
N ASN A 61 9.24 -1.60 12.89
CA ASN A 61 9.18 -1.53 14.35
C ASN A 61 8.06 -0.66 14.88
N ASP A 62 7.58 0.27 14.05
CA ASP A 62 6.55 1.22 14.41
C ASP A 62 5.22 0.88 13.76
N HIS A 63 4.16 1.34 14.38
CA HIS A 63 2.83 1.38 13.77
C HIS A 63 2.89 2.34 12.58
N LEU A 64 2.32 1.95 11.44
CA LEU A 64 2.33 2.75 10.22
C LEU A 64 0.90 3.14 9.85
N GLU A 65 0.66 4.43 9.63
CA GLU A 65 -0.63 4.92 9.15
C GLU A 65 -0.45 5.66 7.83
N VAL A 66 -1.30 5.33 6.86
CA VAL A 66 -1.21 5.87 5.51
C VAL A 66 -2.59 6.35 5.07
N LEU A 67 -2.65 7.60 4.63
CA LEU A 67 -3.84 8.12 3.96
C LEU A 67 -3.82 7.61 2.53
N GLU A 68 -4.89 6.95 2.11
CA GLU A 68 -5.07 6.44 0.76
C GLU A 68 -6.25 7.14 0.10
N ILE A 69 -6.03 7.73 -1.06
CA ILE A 69 -7.08 8.32 -1.89
C ILE A 69 -7.10 7.56 -3.21
N SER A 70 -8.25 6.99 -3.55
CA SER A 70 -8.43 6.24 -4.80
C SER A 70 -9.03 7.13 -5.87
N PHE A 71 -8.52 7.02 -7.10
CA PHE A 71 -9.00 7.74 -8.27
C PHE A 71 -9.43 6.75 -9.34
N GLY A 72 -10.58 7.00 -9.95
CA GLY A 72 -11.11 6.15 -10.99
C GLY A 72 -12.29 5.33 -10.49
N GLU A 73 -12.49 4.16 -11.08
CA GLU A 73 -13.61 3.28 -10.73
C GLU A 73 -13.24 2.44 -9.52
N PHE A 74 -13.97 2.61 -8.42
CA PHE A 74 -13.76 1.82 -7.23
C PHE A 74 -14.65 0.57 -7.25
N ASP A 75 -14.03 -0.61 -7.20
CA ASP A 75 -14.69 -1.91 -7.10
C ASP A 75 -13.84 -2.75 -6.16
N GLU A 76 -14.44 -3.23 -5.07
CA GLU A 76 -13.74 -4.06 -4.08
C GLU A 76 -13.15 -5.35 -4.69
N ASN A 77 -13.73 -5.81 -5.79
CA ASN A 77 -13.26 -7.01 -6.47
C ASN A 77 -12.10 -6.72 -7.44
N ASP A 78 -11.79 -5.46 -7.68
CA ASP A 78 -10.68 -5.05 -8.53
C ASP A 78 -9.37 -5.08 -7.73
N ILE A 79 -9.00 -6.26 -7.29
CA ILE A 79 -7.76 -6.47 -6.55
C ILE A 79 -7.17 -7.80 -6.99
N ILE A 80 -5.96 -7.75 -7.53
CA ILE A 80 -5.21 -8.94 -7.93
C ILE A 80 -4.05 -9.09 -6.94
N ARG A 81 -4.10 -10.12 -6.14
CA ARG A 81 -3.05 -10.40 -5.15
C ARG A 81 -2.00 -11.31 -5.75
N LEU A 82 -0.79 -10.79 -5.84
CA LEU A 82 0.36 -11.54 -6.38
C LEU A 82 1.06 -12.33 -5.28
N GLU A 83 1.07 -11.80 -4.05
CA GLU A 83 1.68 -12.42 -2.90
C GLU A 83 0.93 -11.97 -1.65
N ASP A 84 0.55 -12.92 -0.80
CA ASP A 84 -0.20 -12.62 0.41
C ASP A 84 0.31 -13.47 1.57
N SER A 85 0.98 -12.83 2.54
CA SER A 85 1.53 -13.50 3.72
C SER A 85 0.45 -14.11 4.61
N TYR A 86 -0.81 -13.75 4.42
CA TYR A 86 -1.95 -14.25 5.20
C TYR A 86 -2.78 -15.31 4.44
N GLY A 87 -2.32 -15.74 3.27
CA GLY A 87 -2.95 -16.83 2.53
C GLY A 87 -4.22 -16.48 1.76
N ARG A 88 -4.51 -15.20 1.54
CA ARG A 88 -5.72 -14.74 0.85
C ARG A 88 -5.42 -14.43 -0.61
N LYS A 89 -5.36 -15.32 -1.44
CA LYS A 89 -5.16 -15.01 -2.86
C LYS A 89 -6.48 -14.86 -3.60
#